data_c3334a69704a6ad71529f495531435ea
#
_entry.id   c3334a69704a6ad71529f495531435ea
#
_cell.length_a   1.000
_cell.length_b   1.000
_cell.length_c   1.000
_cell.angle_alpha   90.00
_cell.angle_beta   90.00
_cell.angle_gamma   90.00
#
_symmetry.space_group_name_H-M   'P 1'
#
loop_
_entity.id
_entity.type
_entity.pdbx_description
1 polymer ?
#
loop_
_entity_poly.entity_id
_entity_poly.type
_entity_poly.pdbx_seq_one_letter_code
_entity_poly.pdbx_strand_id
1 'polypeptide(L)'
;MAEITQEELNERVAILRRFKSLLEEQRGKFREYLTVLEKQQDSITSENPESLLAHTELEQQVVKNIANLQKVIVPMSKMYKANAGNDASIQKIQNELSDLQDKVLKQNAINRDLLKVHIEQLRAQIAGFKNPYKAN
;
A
#
# COMPACT_ATOMS: atom_id res chain seq x y z
N MET A 1 -42.50 -4.32 15.47
CA MET A 1 -41.25 -4.18 14.73
C MET A 1 -41.51 -3.57 13.37
N ALA A 2 -40.75 -2.55 13.02
CA ALA A 2 -40.87 -1.96 11.70
C ALA A 2 -40.25 -2.92 10.66
N GLU A 3 -41.03 -3.34 9.71
CA GLU A 3 -40.52 -4.12 8.60
C GLU A 3 -39.75 -3.20 7.66
N ILE A 4 -38.65 -3.72 7.10
CA ILE A 4 -37.86 -3.03 6.09
C ILE A 4 -38.68 -2.98 4.80
N THR A 5 -38.82 -1.81 4.19
CA THR A 5 -39.44 -1.68 2.89
C THR A 5 -38.55 -2.30 1.80
N GLN A 6 -39.15 -2.64 0.65
CA GLN A 6 -38.38 -3.15 -0.48
C GLN A 6 -37.34 -2.12 -0.95
N GLU A 7 -37.68 -0.84 -0.90
CA GLU A 7 -36.77 0.25 -1.26
C GLU A 7 -35.55 0.32 -0.33
N GLU A 8 -35.79 0.24 0.99
CA GLU A 8 -34.72 0.20 1.99
C GLU A 8 -33.82 -1.00 1.81
N LEU A 9 -34.40 -2.17 1.52
CA LEU A 9 -33.65 -3.38 1.24
C LEU A 9 -32.76 -3.22 0.00
N ASN A 10 -33.30 -2.65 -1.08
CA ASN A 10 -32.56 -2.37 -2.31
C ASN A 10 -31.40 -1.41 -2.05
N GLU A 11 -31.59 -0.37 -1.23
CA GLU A 11 -30.54 0.57 -0.84
C GLU A 11 -29.42 -0.14 -0.05
N ARG A 12 -29.77 -1.01 0.89
CA ARG A 12 -28.80 -1.78 1.67
C ARG A 12 -27.97 -2.72 0.79
N VAL A 13 -28.62 -3.37 -0.15
CA VAL A 13 -27.94 -4.25 -1.12
C VAL A 13 -26.99 -3.45 -2.00
N ALA A 14 -27.41 -2.27 -2.45
CA ALA A 14 -26.58 -1.41 -3.27
C ALA A 14 -25.34 -0.92 -2.50
N ILE A 15 -25.50 -0.50 -1.25
CA ILE A 15 -24.41 -0.09 -0.38
C ILE A 15 -23.43 -1.25 -0.16
N LEU A 16 -23.94 -2.44 0.11
CA LEU A 16 -23.13 -3.63 0.32
C LEU A 16 -22.29 -3.99 -0.92
N ARG A 17 -22.88 -3.95 -2.09
CA ARG A 17 -22.20 -4.20 -3.35
C ARG A 17 -21.12 -3.15 -3.61
N ARG A 18 -21.45 -1.88 -3.36
CA ARG A 18 -20.48 -0.78 -3.54
C ARG A 18 -19.31 -0.93 -2.59
N PHE A 19 -19.58 -1.23 -1.33
CA PHE A 19 -18.54 -1.43 -0.32
C PHE A 19 -17.61 -2.59 -0.70
N LYS A 20 -18.19 -3.73 -1.08
CA LYS A 20 -17.42 -4.90 -1.52
C LYS A 20 -16.55 -4.56 -2.73
N SER A 21 -17.10 -3.86 -3.73
CA SER A 21 -16.38 -3.45 -4.92
C SER A 21 -15.18 -2.55 -4.58
N LEU A 22 -15.37 -1.60 -3.67
CA LEU A 22 -14.29 -0.71 -3.21
C LEU A 22 -13.19 -1.47 -2.46
N LEU A 23 -13.57 -2.44 -1.63
CA LEU A 23 -12.60 -3.28 -0.94
C LEU A 23 -11.80 -4.16 -1.92
N GLU A 24 -12.44 -4.69 -2.94
CA GLU A 24 -11.75 -5.47 -4.00
C GLU A 24 -10.78 -4.59 -4.77
N GLU A 25 -11.16 -3.37 -5.08
CA GLU A 25 -10.30 -2.38 -5.74
C GLU A 25 -9.10 -2.03 -4.85
N GLN A 26 -9.33 -1.81 -3.56
CA GLN A 26 -8.27 -1.54 -2.59
C GLN A 26 -7.30 -2.71 -2.48
N ARG A 27 -7.81 -3.94 -2.48
CA ARG A 27 -7.00 -5.16 -2.47
C ARG A 27 -6.08 -5.21 -3.69
N GLY A 28 -6.60 -4.90 -4.87
CA GLY A 28 -5.83 -4.80 -6.10
C GLY A 28 -4.71 -3.76 -6.00
N LYS A 29 -5.00 -2.59 -5.42
CA LYS A 29 -4.01 -1.53 -5.23
C LYS A 29 -2.91 -1.92 -4.25
N PHE A 30 -3.25 -2.61 -3.16
CA PHE A 30 -2.25 -3.12 -2.22
C PHE A 30 -1.35 -4.18 -2.86
N ARG A 31 -1.90 -5.06 -3.68
CA ARG A 31 -1.11 -6.05 -4.43
C ARG A 31 -0.15 -5.38 -5.41
N GLU A 32 -0.64 -4.36 -6.10
CA GLU A 32 0.18 -3.55 -7.01
C GLU A 32 1.33 -2.88 -6.24
N TYR A 33 1.03 -2.28 -5.08
CA TYR A 33 2.02 -1.63 -4.24
C TYR A 33 3.09 -2.63 -3.76
N LEU A 34 2.67 -3.79 -3.31
CA LEU A 34 3.61 -4.84 -2.88
C LEU A 34 4.55 -5.25 -4.02
N THR A 35 4.01 -5.42 -5.24
CA THR A 35 4.81 -5.75 -6.43
C THR A 35 5.84 -4.65 -6.72
N VAL A 36 5.44 -3.38 -6.62
CA VAL A 36 6.34 -2.23 -6.81
C VAL A 36 7.46 -2.25 -5.77
N LEU A 37 7.14 -2.51 -4.51
CA LEU A 37 8.12 -2.58 -3.43
C LEU A 37 9.11 -3.74 -3.61
N GLU A 38 8.65 -4.90 -4.07
CA GLU A 38 9.51 -6.05 -4.36
C GLU A 38 10.49 -5.73 -5.50
N LYS A 39 10.02 -5.07 -6.55
CA LYS A 39 10.88 -4.59 -7.64
C LYS A 39 11.85 -3.51 -7.18
N GLN A 40 11.42 -2.64 -6.28
CA GLN A 40 12.28 -1.63 -5.68
C GLN A 40 13.42 -2.28 -4.89
N GLN A 41 13.15 -3.36 -4.16
CA GLN A 41 14.18 -4.14 -3.48
C GLN A 41 15.25 -4.61 -4.46
N ASP A 42 14.85 -5.17 -5.60
CA ASP A 42 15.77 -5.62 -6.64
C ASP A 42 16.61 -4.46 -7.19
N SER A 43 16.00 -3.29 -7.40
CA SER A 43 16.68 -2.09 -7.88
C SER A 43 17.71 -1.57 -6.88
N ILE A 44 17.40 -1.60 -5.59
CA ILE A 44 18.32 -1.19 -4.52
C ILE A 44 19.50 -2.16 -4.50
N THR A 45 19.24 -3.47 -4.55
CA THR A 45 20.26 -4.50 -4.52
C THR A 45 21.19 -4.45 -5.74
N SER A 46 20.65 -4.13 -6.91
CA SER A 46 21.43 -4.05 -8.17
C SER A 46 22.12 -2.69 -8.39
N GLU A 47 21.91 -1.74 -7.48
CA GLU A 47 22.51 -0.38 -7.54
C GLU A 47 22.15 0.40 -8.81
N ASN A 48 20.92 0.23 -9.31
CA ASN A 48 20.46 0.93 -10.51
C ASN A 48 19.65 2.17 -10.10
N PRO A 49 20.26 3.39 -10.15
CA PRO A 49 19.58 4.62 -9.68
C PRO A 49 18.39 5.01 -10.54
N GLU A 50 18.43 4.76 -11.85
CA GLU A 50 17.32 5.10 -12.75
C GLU A 50 16.08 4.25 -12.45
N SER A 51 16.27 2.94 -12.30
CA SER A 51 15.19 2.03 -11.92
C SER A 51 14.63 2.37 -10.54
N LEU A 52 15.49 2.73 -9.60
CA LEU A 52 15.08 3.13 -8.26
C LEU A 52 14.19 4.36 -8.30
N LEU A 53 14.57 5.39 -9.08
CA LEU A 53 13.77 6.60 -9.24
C LEU A 53 12.41 6.30 -9.86
N ALA A 54 12.38 5.50 -10.94
CA ALA A 54 11.14 5.11 -11.61
C ALA A 54 10.21 4.35 -10.66
N HIS A 55 10.74 3.43 -9.85
CA HIS A 55 9.96 2.69 -8.86
C HIS A 55 9.44 3.59 -7.74
N THR A 56 10.22 4.58 -7.31
CA THR A 56 9.82 5.56 -6.30
C THR A 56 8.64 6.41 -6.79
N GLU A 57 8.67 6.86 -8.04
CA GLU A 57 7.58 7.61 -8.65
C GLU A 57 6.30 6.76 -8.75
N LEU A 58 6.44 5.50 -9.18
CA LEU A 58 5.32 4.57 -9.26
C LEU A 58 4.74 4.28 -7.89
N GLU A 59 5.58 4.08 -6.87
CA GLU A 59 5.18 3.91 -5.48
C GLU A 59 4.32 5.08 -4.99
N GLN A 60 4.76 6.31 -5.23
CA GLN A 60 4.03 7.52 -4.83
C GLN A 60 2.65 7.56 -5.47
N GLN A 61 2.55 7.20 -6.75
CA GLN A 61 1.28 7.15 -7.46
C GLN A 61 0.34 6.11 -6.87
N VAL A 62 0.84 4.91 -6.58
CA VAL A 62 0.04 3.82 -6.00
C VAL A 62 -0.44 4.19 -4.59
N VAL A 63 0.44 4.76 -3.76
CA VAL A 63 0.09 5.24 -2.42
C VAL A 63 -1.01 6.29 -2.47
N LYS A 64 -0.93 7.22 -3.41
CA LYS A 64 -1.96 8.25 -3.62
C LYS A 64 -3.31 7.61 -3.98
N ASN A 65 -3.31 6.62 -4.86
CA ASN A 65 -4.52 5.89 -5.24
C ASN A 65 -5.13 5.16 -4.06
N ILE A 66 -4.30 4.51 -3.23
CA ILE A 66 -4.73 3.83 -2.00
C ILE A 66 -5.38 4.85 -1.04
N ALA A 67 -4.74 5.99 -0.83
CA ALA A 67 -5.25 7.04 0.05
C ALA A 67 -6.59 7.61 -0.43
N ASN A 68 -6.75 7.79 -1.74
CA ASN A 68 -8.00 8.27 -2.33
C ASN A 68 -9.14 7.28 -2.14
N LEU A 69 -8.88 5.99 -2.33
CA LEU A 69 -9.86 4.93 -2.08
C LEU A 69 -10.24 4.87 -0.59
N GLN A 70 -9.26 5.02 0.28
CA GLN A 70 -9.47 5.00 1.73
C GLN A 70 -10.49 6.07 2.18
N LYS A 71 -10.46 7.24 1.56
CA LYS A 71 -11.39 8.33 1.86
C LYS A 71 -12.85 7.96 1.60
N VAL A 72 -13.10 7.06 0.65
CA VAL A 72 -14.44 6.56 0.34
C VAL A 72 -14.77 5.33 1.19
N ILE A 73 -13.81 4.45 1.39
CA ILE A 73 -13.98 3.18 2.10
C ILE A 73 -14.31 3.40 3.58
N VAL A 74 -13.65 4.35 4.25
CA VAL A 74 -13.84 4.57 5.69
C VAL A 74 -15.29 4.92 6.05
N PRO A 75 -15.95 5.90 5.40
CA PRO A 75 -17.37 6.18 5.67
C PRO A 75 -18.27 4.97 5.37
N MET A 76 -18.02 4.26 4.29
CA MET A 76 -18.81 3.10 3.92
C MET A 76 -18.63 1.94 4.90
N SER A 77 -17.44 1.76 5.44
CA SER A 77 -17.18 0.78 6.50
C SER A 77 -18.01 1.07 7.74
N LYS A 78 -18.13 2.34 8.12
CA LYS A 78 -18.97 2.76 9.25
C LYS A 78 -20.45 2.47 8.98
N MET A 79 -20.94 2.76 7.78
CA MET A 79 -22.31 2.44 7.37
C MET A 79 -22.57 0.94 7.39
N TYR A 80 -21.63 0.15 6.91
CA TYR A 80 -21.71 -1.31 6.91
C TYR A 80 -21.82 -1.86 8.33
N LYS A 81 -20.99 -1.40 9.24
CA LYS A 81 -21.02 -1.80 10.66
C LYS A 81 -22.31 -1.37 11.34
N ALA A 82 -22.78 -0.14 11.07
CA ALA A 82 -24.00 0.39 11.64
C ALA A 82 -25.24 -0.39 11.23
N ASN A 83 -25.21 -1.03 10.05
CA ASN A 83 -26.30 -1.87 9.54
C ASN A 83 -26.08 -3.35 9.83
N ALA A 84 -25.41 -3.69 10.91
CA ALA A 84 -25.11 -5.06 11.36
C ALA A 84 -24.39 -5.88 10.28
N GLY A 85 -23.34 -5.29 9.70
CA GLY A 85 -22.57 -5.94 8.65
C GLY A 85 -21.98 -7.28 9.08
N ASN A 86 -22.38 -8.34 8.40
CA ASN A 86 -22.00 -9.72 8.74
C ASN A 86 -21.85 -10.57 7.48
N ASP A 87 -21.37 -9.97 6.40
CA ASP A 87 -21.16 -10.66 5.13
C ASP A 87 -19.80 -11.37 5.15
N ALA A 88 -19.82 -12.71 4.98
CA ALA A 88 -18.62 -13.53 5.01
C ALA A 88 -17.63 -13.18 3.88
N SER A 89 -18.13 -12.78 2.70
CA SER A 89 -17.29 -12.40 1.58
C SER A 89 -16.55 -11.09 1.83
N ILE A 90 -17.21 -10.14 2.50
CA ILE A 90 -16.59 -8.87 2.91
C ILE A 90 -15.56 -9.13 3.99
N GLN A 91 -15.87 -9.94 4.98
CA GLN A 91 -14.93 -10.31 6.05
C GLN A 91 -13.66 -10.94 5.47
N LYS A 92 -13.79 -11.79 4.48
CA LYS A 92 -12.66 -12.41 3.79
C LYS A 92 -11.76 -11.37 3.14
N ILE A 93 -12.34 -10.40 2.42
CA ILE A 93 -11.58 -9.34 1.77
C ILE A 93 -10.89 -8.46 2.80
N GLN A 94 -11.55 -8.12 3.89
CA GLN A 94 -10.98 -7.33 4.98
C GLN A 94 -9.78 -8.04 5.62
N ASN A 95 -9.86 -9.35 5.81
CA ASN A 95 -8.75 -10.15 6.32
C ASN A 95 -7.57 -10.17 5.33
N GLU A 96 -7.85 -10.34 4.04
CA GLU A 96 -6.84 -10.28 2.99
C GLU A 96 -6.16 -8.91 2.93
N LEU A 97 -6.92 -7.82 3.10
CA LEU A 97 -6.38 -6.46 3.14
C LEU A 97 -5.45 -6.26 4.35
N SER A 98 -5.84 -6.76 5.51
CA SER A 98 -5.00 -6.71 6.71
C SER A 98 -3.67 -7.42 6.48
N ASP A 99 -3.71 -8.62 5.91
CA ASP A 99 -2.51 -9.41 5.59
C ASP A 99 -1.62 -8.70 4.56
N LEU A 100 -2.22 -8.11 3.53
CA LEU A 100 -1.48 -7.35 2.52
C LEU A 100 -0.84 -6.10 3.10
N GLN A 101 -1.53 -5.40 3.99
CA GLN A 101 -0.97 -4.23 4.67
C GLN A 101 0.25 -4.61 5.48
N ASP A 102 0.20 -5.72 6.22
CA ASP A 102 1.33 -6.23 6.99
C ASP A 102 2.52 -6.58 6.08
N LYS A 103 2.26 -7.21 4.94
CA LYS A 103 3.30 -7.52 3.95
C LYS A 103 3.93 -6.28 3.35
N VAL A 104 3.12 -5.28 3.03
CA VAL A 104 3.58 -3.98 2.51
C VAL A 104 4.48 -3.28 3.52
N LEU A 105 4.04 -3.20 4.78
CA LEU A 105 4.82 -2.59 5.85
C LEU A 105 6.16 -3.30 6.06
N LYS A 106 6.15 -4.62 6.05
CA LYS A 106 7.35 -5.44 6.18
C LYS A 106 8.32 -5.22 5.01
N GLN A 107 7.81 -5.26 3.78
CA GLN A 107 8.64 -5.04 2.59
C GLN A 107 9.21 -3.63 2.55
N ASN A 108 8.42 -2.63 2.96
CA ASN A 108 8.87 -1.25 3.04
C ASN A 108 10.01 -1.08 4.05
N ALA A 109 9.93 -1.76 5.20
CA ALA A 109 10.99 -1.77 6.20
C ALA A 109 12.27 -2.41 5.65
N ILE A 110 12.16 -3.54 4.95
CA ILE A 110 13.29 -4.21 4.29
C ILE A 110 13.98 -3.26 3.31
N ASN A 111 13.20 -2.60 2.46
CA ASN A 111 13.73 -1.68 1.45
C ASN A 111 14.45 -0.49 2.07
N ARG A 112 13.89 0.05 3.15
CA ARG A 112 14.50 1.16 3.89
C ARG A 112 15.85 0.76 4.47
N ASP A 113 15.92 -0.42 5.08
CA ASP A 113 17.16 -0.92 5.68
C ASP A 113 18.23 -1.20 4.62
N LEU A 114 17.85 -1.76 3.48
CA LEU A 114 18.76 -1.98 2.36
C LEU A 114 19.30 -0.68 1.80
N LEU A 115 18.42 0.31 1.63
CA LEU A 115 18.81 1.63 1.14
C LEU A 115 19.77 2.31 2.10
N LYS A 116 19.54 2.18 3.41
CA LYS A 116 20.40 2.72 4.44
C LYS A 116 21.81 2.11 4.37
N VAL A 117 21.92 0.79 4.24
CA VAL A 117 23.20 0.09 4.07
C VAL A 117 23.92 0.60 2.83
N HIS A 118 23.23 0.78 1.72
CA HIS A 118 23.81 1.29 0.49
C HIS A 118 24.40 2.70 0.65
N ILE A 119 23.66 3.57 1.31
CA ILE A 119 24.11 4.95 1.59
C ILE A 119 25.36 4.92 2.47
N GLU A 120 25.40 4.07 3.49
CA GLU A 120 26.58 3.93 4.37
C GLU A 120 27.79 3.43 3.62
N GLN A 121 27.63 2.44 2.74
CA GLN A 121 28.70 1.93 1.88
C GLN A 121 29.24 3.00 0.94
N LEU A 122 28.36 3.78 0.33
CA LEU A 122 28.73 4.88 -0.55
C LEU A 122 29.51 5.97 0.19
N ARG A 123 29.06 6.31 1.40
CA ARG A 123 29.76 7.29 2.26
C ARG A 123 31.16 6.81 2.63
N ALA A 124 31.30 5.51 2.94
CA ALA A 124 32.59 4.92 3.24
C ALA A 124 33.54 4.97 2.05
N GLN A 125 33.05 4.69 0.84
CA GLN A 125 33.82 4.79 -0.39
C GLN A 125 34.29 6.23 -0.64
N ILE A 126 33.42 7.20 -0.47
CA ILE A 126 33.74 8.63 -0.63
C ILE A 126 34.79 9.05 0.40
N ALA A 127 34.63 8.63 1.65
CA ALA A 127 35.59 8.95 2.72
C ALA A 127 36.98 8.34 2.44
N GLY A 128 37.05 7.22 1.70
CA GLY A 128 38.32 6.58 1.31
C GLY A 128 39.04 7.28 0.17
N PHE A 129 38.40 8.23 -0.54
CA PHE A 129 39.03 8.96 -1.63
C PHE A 129 40.00 10.00 -1.09
N LYS A 130 41.22 10.03 -1.62
CA LYS A 130 42.17 11.07 -1.29
C LYS A 130 41.72 12.39 -1.90
N ASN A 131 41.73 13.43 -1.10
CA ASN A 131 41.48 14.78 -1.59
C ASN A 131 42.77 15.33 -2.21
N PRO A 132 42.83 15.55 -3.52
CA PRO A 132 44.05 16.03 -4.18
C PRO A 132 44.41 17.48 -3.81
N TYR A 133 43.49 18.19 -3.18
CA TYR A 133 43.68 19.61 -2.80
C TYR A 133 44.12 19.77 -1.36
N LYS A 134 44.17 18.70 -0.57
CA LYS A 134 44.73 18.76 0.79
C LYS A 134 46.21 18.43 0.78
N ALA A 135 47.00 19.36 1.28
CA ALA A 135 48.40 19.10 1.60
C ALA A 135 48.48 18.14 2.80
N ASN A 136 49.31 17.13 2.68
CA ASN A 136 49.59 16.22 3.79
C ASN A 136 50.51 16.86 4.79
#